data_c3afb79df05a9afcb8c7c61cb306f462
#
_entry.id   c3afb79df05a9afcb8c7c61cb306f462
#
_cell.length_a   1.000
_cell.length_b   1.000
_cell.length_c   1.000
_cell.angle_alpha   90.00
_cell.angle_beta   90.00
_cell.angle_gamma   90.00
#
_symmetry.space_group_name_H-M   'P 1'
#
loop_
_entity.id
_entity.type
_entity.pdbx_description
1 polymer ?
#
loop_
_entity_poly.entity_id
_entity_poly.type
_entity_poly.pdbx_seq_one_letter_code
_entity_poly.pdbx_strand_id
1 'polypeptide(L)'
;MSTLPSLQTSPEMLGRSELAALVARDIPTGSFVNLGIGQPTLVSNFLTEEQNVTLHTENGMLGMGPEAVGEQIDGDLINAGKIPVTELPGASYFHHADSFAIMRGGHLDICVLGAFQVSATGDLANWHTGAPDAIPAVGGAMDLATGAKDVFVMMSLLTRDGASKLVETCTYPLTGVGCVTRVYTERAVFLIGRDGVTVRETFGCTVEELRSLVPMPLLTPAG
;
A
#
# COMPACT_ATOMS: atom_id res chain seq x y z
N MET A 1 -6.50 -17.81 -17.71
CA MET A 1 -5.47 -16.81 -18.07
C MET A 1 -6.18 -15.48 -18.15
N SER A 2 -6.05 -14.63 -17.13
CA SER A 2 -6.58 -13.26 -17.20
C SER A 2 -5.61 -12.46 -18.06
N THR A 3 -6.06 -12.00 -19.21
CA THR A 3 -5.31 -11.06 -20.05
C THR A 3 -5.10 -9.78 -19.26
N LEU A 4 -3.85 -9.38 -19.03
CA LEU A 4 -3.54 -8.08 -18.45
C LEU A 4 -4.17 -7.01 -19.35
N PRO A 5 -4.87 -6.01 -18.77
CA PRO A 5 -5.43 -4.92 -19.56
C PRO A 5 -4.28 -4.16 -20.28
N SER A 6 -4.58 -3.58 -21.45
CA SER A 6 -3.65 -2.72 -22.18
C SER A 6 -3.10 -1.60 -21.31
N LEU A 7 -1.84 -1.21 -21.54
CA LEU A 7 -1.19 -0.10 -20.83
C LEU A 7 -2.05 1.16 -20.86
N GLN A 8 -2.40 1.69 -19.70
CA GLN A 8 -3.10 2.95 -19.57
C GLN A 8 -2.11 4.08 -19.33
N THR A 9 -2.31 5.24 -19.97
CA THR A 9 -1.44 6.40 -19.83
C THR A 9 -2.24 7.65 -19.50
N SER A 10 -1.73 8.47 -18.57
CA SER A 10 -2.25 9.80 -18.24
C SER A 10 -1.15 10.85 -18.46
N PRO A 11 -1.49 12.07 -18.93
CA PRO A 11 -0.51 13.11 -19.22
C PRO A 11 0.11 13.76 -17.97
N GLU A 12 -0.48 13.59 -16.80
CA GLU A 12 -0.04 14.26 -15.57
C GLU A 12 0.34 13.23 -14.49
N MET A 13 1.35 13.58 -13.68
CA MET A 13 1.70 12.81 -12.48
C MET A 13 0.59 12.92 -11.44
N LEU A 14 0.39 11.84 -10.67
CA LEU A 14 -0.64 11.81 -9.64
C LEU A 14 -0.22 12.57 -8.38
N GLY A 15 -1.15 13.34 -7.84
CA GLY A 15 -1.07 13.85 -6.48
C GLY A 15 -1.38 12.76 -5.44
N ARG A 16 -1.19 13.08 -4.14
CA ARG A 16 -1.40 12.12 -3.05
C ARG A 16 -2.84 11.59 -2.98
N SER A 17 -3.82 12.46 -3.19
CA SER A 17 -5.24 12.08 -3.16
C SER A 17 -5.61 11.22 -4.36
N GLU A 18 -5.12 11.55 -5.54
CA GLU A 18 -5.35 10.77 -6.76
C GLU A 18 -4.72 9.40 -6.66
N LEU A 19 -3.51 9.30 -6.07
CA LEU A 19 -2.85 8.01 -5.81
C LEU A 19 -3.66 7.17 -4.82
N ALA A 20 -4.22 7.76 -3.77
CA ALA A 20 -5.08 7.05 -2.82
C ALA A 20 -6.40 6.59 -3.47
N ALA A 21 -7.02 7.41 -4.31
CA ALA A 21 -8.20 7.04 -5.08
C ALA A 21 -7.92 5.89 -6.06
N LEU A 22 -6.73 5.89 -6.68
CA LEU A 22 -6.28 4.83 -7.56
C LEU A 22 -6.14 3.49 -6.82
N VAL A 23 -5.55 3.50 -5.64
CA VAL A 23 -5.44 2.30 -4.79
C VAL A 23 -6.83 1.82 -4.37
N ALA A 24 -7.71 2.72 -3.92
CA ALA A 24 -9.09 2.39 -3.54
C ALA A 24 -9.86 1.74 -4.71
N ARG A 25 -9.72 2.26 -5.94
CA ARG A 25 -10.31 1.68 -7.17
C ARG A 25 -9.89 0.21 -7.37
N ASP A 26 -8.67 -0.11 -7.03
CA ASP A 26 -8.08 -1.42 -7.30
C ASP A 26 -8.31 -2.45 -6.19
N ILE A 27 -8.92 -2.05 -5.08
CA ILE A 27 -9.32 -2.96 -3.99
C ILE A 27 -10.60 -3.70 -4.43
N PRO A 28 -10.59 -5.04 -4.50
CA PRO A 28 -11.77 -5.80 -4.89
C PRO A 28 -12.92 -5.66 -3.89
N THR A 29 -14.14 -5.74 -4.40
CA THR A 29 -15.36 -5.74 -3.58
C THR A 29 -15.34 -6.85 -2.54
N GLY A 30 -15.74 -6.54 -1.31
CA GLY A 30 -15.86 -7.47 -0.20
C GLY A 30 -14.53 -7.83 0.48
N SER A 31 -13.44 -7.12 0.16
CA SER A 31 -12.12 -7.38 0.74
C SER A 31 -12.02 -6.93 2.21
N PHE A 32 -11.26 -7.69 3.00
CA PHE A 32 -10.75 -7.28 4.31
C PHE A 32 -9.39 -6.61 4.14
N VAL A 33 -9.29 -5.33 4.50
CA VAL A 33 -8.14 -4.49 4.16
C VAL A 33 -7.55 -3.82 5.40
N ASN A 34 -6.22 -3.83 5.54
CA ASN A 34 -5.53 -2.99 6.51
C ASN A 34 -4.78 -1.86 5.78
N LEU A 35 -4.89 -0.66 6.31
CA LEU A 35 -4.21 0.53 5.81
C LEU A 35 -3.10 0.93 6.78
N GLY A 36 -1.85 0.87 6.32
CA GLY A 36 -0.68 1.31 7.07
C GLY A 36 -0.71 2.81 7.39
N ILE A 37 0.07 3.20 8.40
CA ILE A 37 0.15 4.58 8.88
C ILE A 37 0.73 5.50 7.78
N GLY A 38 0.23 6.72 7.70
CA GLY A 38 0.69 7.75 6.77
C GLY A 38 -0.14 7.82 5.50
N GLN A 39 0.48 7.88 4.33
CA GLN A 39 -0.24 8.03 3.05
C GLN A 39 -1.30 6.94 2.79
N PRO A 40 -1.09 5.66 3.14
CA PRO A 40 -2.10 4.62 2.97
C PRO A 40 -3.44 4.91 3.67
N THR A 41 -3.46 5.64 4.79
CA THR A 41 -4.73 5.96 5.49
C THR A 41 -5.69 6.77 4.63
N LEU A 42 -5.19 7.55 3.66
CA LEU A 42 -6.01 8.34 2.75
C LEU A 42 -6.92 7.48 1.87
N VAL A 43 -6.59 6.20 1.67
CA VAL A 43 -7.38 5.27 0.84
C VAL A 43 -8.80 5.12 1.39
N SER A 44 -8.98 5.15 2.73
CA SER A 44 -10.30 5.04 3.36
C SER A 44 -11.30 6.11 2.88
N ASN A 45 -10.83 7.29 2.50
CA ASN A 45 -11.67 8.39 2.05
C ASN A 45 -12.23 8.21 0.63
N PHE A 46 -11.75 7.20 -0.10
CA PHE A 46 -12.13 6.93 -1.49
C PHE A 46 -12.82 5.58 -1.68
N LEU A 47 -12.97 4.80 -0.61
CA LEU A 47 -13.76 3.57 -0.64
C LEU A 47 -15.24 3.92 -0.72
N THR A 48 -15.98 3.21 -1.57
CA THR A 48 -17.43 3.40 -1.72
C THR A 48 -18.22 2.30 -1.02
N GLU A 49 -19.48 2.56 -0.67
CA GLU A 49 -20.34 1.56 -0.04
C GLU A 49 -20.52 0.32 -0.92
N GLU A 50 -20.58 0.51 -2.25
CA GLU A 50 -20.75 -0.59 -3.22
C GLU A 50 -19.57 -1.54 -3.23
N GLN A 51 -18.37 -1.05 -2.88
CA GLN A 51 -17.20 -1.91 -2.74
C GLN A 51 -17.30 -2.85 -1.54
N ASN A 52 -18.13 -2.53 -0.54
CA ASN A 52 -18.33 -3.36 0.65
C ASN A 52 -17.00 -3.83 1.29
N VAL A 53 -16.03 -2.93 1.37
CA VAL A 53 -14.71 -3.20 1.96
C VAL A 53 -14.80 -3.07 3.46
N THR A 54 -14.26 -4.05 4.18
CA THR A 54 -14.14 -4.01 5.64
C THR A 54 -12.73 -3.61 6.03
N LEU A 55 -12.56 -2.42 6.60
CA LEU A 55 -11.27 -1.97 7.10
C LEU A 55 -10.98 -2.56 8.48
N HIS A 56 -9.81 -3.13 8.60
CA HIS A 56 -9.20 -3.63 9.84
C HIS A 56 -8.18 -2.63 10.35
N THR A 57 -8.11 -2.40 11.65
CA THR A 57 -7.08 -1.58 12.26
C THR A 57 -6.21 -2.41 13.21
N GLU A 58 -4.91 -2.13 13.23
CA GLU A 58 -3.93 -2.80 14.11
C GLU A 58 -4.30 -2.69 15.59
N ASN A 59 -4.88 -1.57 16.01
CA ASN A 59 -5.29 -1.32 17.39
C ASN A 59 -6.57 -2.06 17.82
N GLY A 60 -7.29 -2.74 16.94
CA GLY A 60 -8.35 -3.68 17.30
C GLY A 60 -9.76 -3.29 16.89
N MET A 61 -9.95 -2.86 15.65
CA MET A 61 -11.27 -2.56 15.09
C MET A 61 -11.46 -3.20 13.71
N LEU A 62 -12.64 -3.74 13.43
CA LEU A 62 -13.15 -4.05 12.10
C LEU A 62 -14.32 -3.12 11.78
N GLY A 63 -14.42 -2.68 10.53
CA GLY A 63 -15.46 -1.75 10.11
C GLY A 63 -15.12 -0.28 10.43
N MET A 64 -13.84 0.07 10.40
CA MET A 64 -13.40 1.46 10.44
C MET A 64 -13.97 2.22 9.23
N GLY A 65 -14.58 3.37 9.49
CA GLY A 65 -15.04 4.31 8.47
C GLY A 65 -13.97 5.34 8.08
N PRO A 66 -14.36 6.37 7.34
CA PRO A 66 -13.49 7.49 6.97
C PRO A 66 -13.07 8.32 8.19
N GLU A 67 -12.16 9.26 7.96
CA GLU A 67 -11.72 10.23 8.96
C GLU A 67 -12.91 11.03 9.51
N ALA A 68 -13.00 11.12 10.85
CA ALA A 68 -14.04 11.87 11.53
C ALA A 68 -13.75 13.38 11.46
N VAL A 69 -14.77 14.18 11.16
CA VAL A 69 -14.66 15.65 11.09
C VAL A 69 -15.72 16.35 11.91
N GLY A 70 -15.38 17.50 12.49
CA GLY A 70 -16.31 18.33 13.26
C GLY A 70 -16.93 17.59 14.45
N GLU A 71 -18.26 17.51 14.50
CA GLU A 71 -19.01 16.87 15.60
C GLU A 71 -18.90 15.34 15.61
N GLN A 72 -18.39 14.72 14.54
CA GLN A 72 -18.16 13.27 14.47
C GLN A 72 -16.92 12.82 15.24
N ILE A 73 -16.07 13.74 15.68
CA ILE A 73 -14.82 13.40 16.36
C ILE A 73 -15.12 12.84 17.75
N ASP A 74 -14.80 11.55 17.91
CA ASP A 74 -14.70 10.88 19.21
C ASP A 74 -13.21 10.66 19.51
N GLY A 75 -12.73 11.20 20.63
CA GLY A 75 -11.34 11.11 21.04
C GLY A 75 -10.89 9.69 21.40
N ASP A 76 -11.80 8.80 21.70
CA ASP A 76 -11.54 7.39 22.00
C ASP A 76 -11.59 6.50 20.76
N LEU A 77 -12.13 7.01 19.64
CA LEU A 77 -12.25 6.28 18.37
C LEU A 77 -11.20 6.75 17.35
N ILE A 78 -10.06 6.10 17.38
CA ILE A 78 -8.90 6.45 16.54
C ILE A 78 -8.37 5.24 15.78
N ASN A 79 -7.79 5.48 14.61
CA ASN A 79 -7.04 4.46 13.88
C ASN A 79 -5.63 4.25 14.50
N ALA A 80 -4.87 3.29 13.95
CA ALA A 80 -3.49 3.02 14.39
C ALA A 80 -2.54 4.23 14.20
N GLY A 81 -2.87 5.18 13.32
CA GLY A 81 -2.16 6.44 13.13
C GLY A 81 -2.57 7.55 14.09
N LYS A 82 -3.45 7.27 15.07
CA LYS A 82 -4.01 8.22 16.04
C LYS A 82 -4.87 9.32 15.42
N ILE A 83 -5.44 9.06 14.25
CA ILE A 83 -6.38 9.95 13.57
C ILE A 83 -7.78 9.53 13.98
N PRO A 84 -8.66 10.47 14.43
CA PRO A 84 -10.06 10.18 14.71
C PRO A 84 -10.76 9.64 13.45
N VAL A 85 -11.54 8.58 13.62
CA VAL A 85 -12.27 7.92 12.53
C VAL A 85 -13.72 7.71 12.92
N THR A 86 -14.57 7.46 11.93
CA THR A 86 -15.93 7.00 12.14
C THR A 86 -15.97 5.47 12.16
N GLU A 87 -17.11 4.91 12.56
CA GLU A 87 -17.39 3.49 12.43
C GLU A 87 -18.51 3.24 11.44
N LEU A 88 -18.43 2.11 10.74
CA LEU A 88 -19.49 1.63 9.86
C LEU A 88 -20.51 0.78 10.66
N PRO A 89 -21.77 0.69 10.23
CA PRO A 89 -22.75 -0.18 10.85
C PRO A 89 -22.23 -1.63 10.92
N GLY A 90 -22.24 -2.21 12.12
CA GLY A 90 -21.70 -3.57 12.35
C GLY A 90 -20.21 -3.61 12.70
N ALA A 91 -19.58 -2.47 12.93
CA ALA A 91 -18.21 -2.41 13.42
C ALA A 91 -18.03 -3.24 14.70
N SER A 92 -16.85 -3.80 14.88
CA SER A 92 -16.50 -4.66 16.01
C SER A 92 -15.16 -4.26 16.59
N TYR A 93 -15.08 -4.29 17.92
CA TYR A 93 -13.87 -3.98 18.69
C TYR A 93 -13.36 -5.25 19.37
N PHE A 94 -12.05 -5.41 19.38
CA PHE A 94 -11.40 -6.59 19.97
C PHE A 94 -10.02 -6.23 20.55
N HIS A 95 -9.48 -7.13 21.31
CA HIS A 95 -8.17 -6.93 21.95
C HIS A 95 -7.07 -6.83 20.88
N HIS A 96 -6.05 -6.00 21.15
CA HIS A 96 -4.90 -5.81 20.26
C HIS A 96 -4.22 -7.14 19.85
N ALA A 97 -4.13 -8.11 20.76
CA ALA A 97 -3.59 -9.44 20.44
C ALA A 97 -4.42 -10.19 19.39
N ASP A 98 -5.75 -10.02 19.41
CA ASP A 98 -6.65 -10.64 18.43
C ASP A 98 -6.47 -9.99 17.06
N SER A 99 -6.20 -8.68 17.03
CA SER A 99 -5.82 -7.96 15.80
C SER A 99 -4.61 -8.61 15.12
N PHE A 100 -3.55 -8.88 15.88
CA PHE A 100 -2.36 -9.57 15.36
C PHE A 100 -2.62 -11.03 15.01
N ALA A 101 -3.51 -11.72 15.72
CA ALA A 101 -3.94 -13.07 15.34
C ALA A 101 -4.68 -13.07 14.00
N ILE A 102 -5.53 -12.08 13.73
CA ILE A 102 -6.20 -11.88 12.43
C ILE A 102 -5.16 -11.68 11.32
N MET A 103 -4.18 -10.80 11.52
CA MET A 103 -3.11 -10.55 10.55
C MET A 103 -2.32 -11.82 10.26
N ARG A 104 -1.76 -12.47 11.28
CA ARG A 104 -0.93 -13.69 11.17
C ARG A 104 -1.71 -14.90 10.66
N GLY A 105 -3.01 -14.94 10.91
CA GLY A 105 -3.90 -16.00 10.46
C GLY A 105 -4.26 -15.95 8.97
N GLY A 106 -3.79 -14.94 8.21
CA GLY A 106 -4.07 -14.82 6.78
C GLY A 106 -5.51 -14.37 6.49
N HIS A 107 -6.16 -13.68 7.43
CA HIS A 107 -7.55 -13.23 7.29
C HIS A 107 -7.69 -11.88 6.57
N LEU A 108 -6.59 -11.20 6.28
CA LEU A 108 -6.59 -9.99 5.46
C LEU A 108 -6.38 -10.33 3.99
N ASP A 109 -7.23 -9.78 3.14
CA ASP A 109 -7.06 -9.93 1.69
C ASP A 109 -5.97 -9.01 1.18
N ILE A 110 -5.95 -7.76 1.67
CA ILE A 110 -4.97 -6.75 1.24
C ILE A 110 -4.43 -5.99 2.46
N CYS A 111 -3.14 -5.72 2.47
CA CYS A 111 -2.59 -4.61 3.24
C CYS A 111 -1.97 -3.56 2.30
N VAL A 112 -2.15 -2.28 2.65
CA VAL A 112 -1.56 -1.15 1.93
C VAL A 112 -0.49 -0.52 2.80
N LEU A 113 0.76 -0.52 2.37
CA LEU A 113 1.91 -0.07 3.17
C LEU A 113 2.71 1.03 2.45
N GLY A 114 3.37 1.89 3.21
CA GLY A 114 4.43 2.73 2.68
C GLY A 114 5.76 1.96 2.57
N ALA A 115 6.70 2.44 1.72
CA ALA A 115 8.02 1.84 1.61
C ALA A 115 9.16 2.84 1.47
N PHE A 116 10.33 2.45 1.95
CA PHE A 116 11.61 3.08 1.61
C PHE A 116 12.18 2.48 0.33
N GLN A 117 12.11 1.14 0.19
CA GLN A 117 12.47 0.41 -1.02
C GLN A 117 11.56 -0.81 -1.21
N VAL A 118 11.34 -1.15 -2.49
CA VAL A 118 10.76 -2.41 -2.92
C VAL A 118 11.69 -3.03 -3.97
N SER A 119 11.99 -4.33 -3.85
CA SER A 119 12.83 -5.01 -4.83
C SER A 119 12.05 -5.53 -6.05
N ALA A 120 12.78 -5.88 -7.10
CA ALA A 120 12.23 -6.52 -8.30
C ALA A 120 11.51 -7.85 -8.00
N THR A 121 11.86 -8.50 -6.90
CA THR A 121 11.27 -9.78 -6.43
C THR A 121 10.17 -9.60 -5.38
N GLY A 122 9.82 -8.34 -5.06
CA GLY A 122 8.77 -8.03 -4.10
C GLY A 122 9.21 -8.00 -2.63
N ASP A 123 10.51 -7.90 -2.35
CA ASP A 123 10.93 -7.65 -0.97
C ASP A 123 10.57 -6.24 -0.56
N LEU A 124 10.17 -6.08 0.69
CA LEU A 124 9.76 -4.81 1.29
C LEU A 124 10.77 -4.35 2.34
N ALA A 125 11.20 -3.09 2.25
CA ALA A 125 11.96 -2.41 3.30
C ALA A 125 11.25 -1.10 3.67
N ASN A 126 10.72 -1.00 4.90
CA ASN A 126 9.94 0.17 5.31
C ASN A 126 10.11 0.57 6.78
N TRP A 127 10.99 -0.07 7.56
CA TRP A 127 11.10 0.19 9.00
C TRP A 127 12.41 0.85 9.43
N HIS A 128 13.48 0.74 8.65
CA HIS A 128 14.79 1.30 8.97
C HIS A 128 15.59 1.58 7.69
N THR A 129 16.34 2.66 7.65
CA THR A 129 17.17 3.05 6.50
C THR A 129 18.64 2.61 6.63
N GLY A 130 19.01 2.01 7.76
CA GLY A 130 20.40 1.67 8.06
C GLY A 130 21.25 2.83 8.57
N ALA A 131 20.74 4.07 8.56
CA ALA A 131 21.47 5.22 9.08
C ALA A 131 21.64 5.10 10.62
N PRO A 132 22.80 5.51 11.18
CA PRO A 132 23.08 5.36 12.61
C PRO A 132 22.10 6.11 13.54
N ASP A 133 21.48 7.17 13.05
CA ASP A 133 20.52 8.03 13.74
C ASP A 133 19.07 7.74 13.35
N ALA A 134 18.83 6.77 12.48
CA ALA A 134 17.48 6.39 12.11
C ALA A 134 16.74 5.72 13.28
N ILE A 135 15.55 6.23 13.58
CA ILE A 135 14.67 5.62 14.58
C ILE A 135 13.93 4.46 13.92
N PRO A 136 14.08 3.22 14.41
CA PRO A 136 13.35 2.08 13.89
C PRO A 136 11.83 2.25 14.10
N ALA A 137 11.03 2.00 13.07
CA ALA A 137 9.58 2.11 13.11
C ALA A 137 8.92 0.81 12.60
N VAL A 138 9.14 -0.28 13.33
CA VAL A 138 8.68 -1.62 12.92
C VAL A 138 7.15 -1.73 12.94
N GLY A 139 6.51 -1.39 14.05
CA GLY A 139 5.06 -1.55 14.22
C GLY A 139 4.57 -2.93 13.82
N GLY A 140 3.37 -3.02 13.28
CA GLY A 140 2.77 -4.22 12.73
C GLY A 140 3.13 -4.53 11.28
N ALA A 141 4.04 -3.77 10.66
CA ALA A 141 4.31 -3.88 9.23
C ALA A 141 4.82 -5.27 8.80
N MET A 142 5.62 -5.95 9.64
CA MET A 142 6.10 -7.31 9.35
C MET A 142 4.96 -8.32 9.35
N ASP A 143 4.06 -8.24 10.33
CA ASP A 143 2.88 -9.11 10.43
C ASP A 143 1.91 -8.88 9.28
N LEU A 144 1.70 -7.62 8.89
CA LEU A 144 0.88 -7.25 7.73
C LEU A 144 1.49 -7.76 6.42
N ALA A 145 2.79 -7.53 6.21
CA ALA A 145 3.48 -7.91 4.99
C ALA A 145 3.55 -9.44 4.78
N THR A 146 3.55 -10.22 5.87
CA THR A 146 3.61 -11.69 5.79
C THR A 146 2.24 -12.37 5.90
N GLY A 147 1.26 -11.72 6.50
CA GLY A 147 -0.05 -12.30 6.76
C GLY A 147 -1.13 -11.92 5.75
N ALA A 148 -1.04 -10.79 5.06
CA ALA A 148 -2.00 -10.45 4.01
C ALA A 148 -1.77 -11.27 2.74
N LYS A 149 -2.86 -11.56 2.00
CA LYS A 149 -2.79 -12.30 0.72
C LYS A 149 -2.13 -11.47 -0.38
N ASP A 150 -2.40 -10.16 -0.39
CA ASP A 150 -1.81 -9.18 -1.30
C ASP A 150 -1.23 -7.99 -0.53
N VAL A 151 -0.04 -7.56 -0.90
CA VAL A 151 0.62 -6.38 -0.33
C VAL A 151 0.74 -5.30 -1.40
N PHE A 152 0.00 -4.23 -1.21
CA PHE A 152 0.08 -3.03 -2.04
C PHE A 152 1.00 -2.01 -1.38
N VAL A 153 1.90 -1.44 -2.14
CA VAL A 153 2.79 -0.39 -1.66
C VAL A 153 2.45 0.95 -2.29
N MET A 154 2.32 1.97 -1.46
CA MET A 154 2.21 3.37 -1.88
C MET A 154 3.51 4.10 -1.53
N MET A 155 4.23 4.60 -2.54
CA MET A 155 5.47 5.35 -2.31
C MET A 155 5.73 6.32 -3.46
N SER A 156 6.58 7.35 -3.26
CA SER A 156 7.18 8.05 -4.39
C SER A 156 8.14 7.13 -5.14
N LEU A 157 8.20 7.22 -6.46
CA LEU A 157 9.14 6.40 -7.25
C LEU A 157 10.59 6.75 -6.93
N LEU A 158 10.87 8.03 -6.72
CA LEU A 158 12.22 8.52 -6.46
C LEU A 158 12.37 9.05 -5.04
N THR A 159 13.59 9.00 -4.56
CA THR A 159 14.04 9.73 -3.36
C THR A 159 14.19 11.23 -3.68
N ARG A 160 14.46 12.06 -2.66
CA ARG A 160 14.67 13.52 -2.86
C ARG A 160 15.90 13.84 -3.70
N ASP A 161 16.89 12.97 -3.69
CA ASP A 161 18.14 13.07 -4.47
C ASP A 161 18.05 12.37 -5.84
N GLY A 162 16.86 11.88 -6.22
CA GLY A 162 16.58 11.32 -7.55
C GLY A 162 16.89 9.83 -7.72
N ALA A 163 17.29 9.12 -6.68
CA ALA A 163 17.50 7.67 -6.75
C ALA A 163 16.16 6.91 -6.76
N SER A 164 16.09 5.81 -7.48
CA SER A 164 14.91 4.95 -7.49
C SER A 164 14.69 4.25 -6.14
N LYS A 165 13.43 4.20 -5.70
CA LYS A 165 13.00 3.40 -4.55
C LYS A 165 12.48 2.02 -4.96
N LEU A 166 12.17 1.83 -6.24
CA LEU A 166 11.96 0.51 -6.83
C LEU A 166 13.32 0.04 -7.34
N VAL A 167 13.90 -0.98 -6.70
CA VAL A 167 15.30 -1.39 -6.84
C VAL A 167 15.41 -2.85 -7.26
N GLU A 168 16.54 -3.25 -7.84
CA GLU A 168 16.77 -4.66 -8.16
C GLU A 168 16.82 -5.53 -6.88
N THR A 169 17.52 -5.05 -5.86
CA THR A 169 17.62 -5.68 -4.53
C THR A 169 17.58 -4.60 -3.46
N CYS A 170 16.80 -4.79 -2.40
CA CYS A 170 16.77 -3.86 -1.27
C CYS A 170 18.12 -3.79 -0.58
N THR A 171 18.55 -2.57 -0.26
CA THR A 171 19.78 -2.29 0.51
C THR A 171 19.49 -1.99 1.98
N TYR A 172 18.24 -1.71 2.32
CA TYR A 172 17.80 -1.50 3.69
C TYR A 172 17.30 -2.79 4.33
N PRO A 173 17.29 -2.88 5.68
CA PRO A 173 16.73 -4.04 6.39
C PRO A 173 15.31 -4.36 5.96
N LEU A 174 15.06 -5.63 5.66
CA LEU A 174 13.77 -6.07 5.12
C LEU A 174 12.69 -6.11 6.19
N THR A 175 11.47 -5.77 5.78
CA THR A 175 10.21 -5.96 6.51
C THR A 175 9.58 -7.30 6.15
N GLY A 176 9.62 -7.64 4.85
CA GLY A 176 9.08 -8.89 4.31
C GLY A 176 9.82 -9.28 3.04
N VAL A 177 9.83 -10.57 2.73
CA VAL A 177 10.52 -11.15 1.57
C VAL A 177 9.49 -11.62 0.56
N GLY A 178 9.59 -11.18 -0.69
CA GLY A 178 8.74 -11.59 -1.81
C GLY A 178 7.24 -11.38 -1.57
N CYS A 179 6.87 -10.41 -0.74
CA CYS A 179 5.49 -10.20 -0.31
C CYS A 179 4.73 -9.15 -1.14
N VAL A 180 5.43 -8.17 -1.71
CA VAL A 180 4.79 -7.07 -2.46
C VAL A 180 4.30 -7.58 -3.81
N THR A 181 3.02 -7.39 -4.08
CA THR A 181 2.38 -7.77 -5.35
C THR A 181 2.16 -6.55 -6.26
N ARG A 182 2.05 -5.36 -5.69
CA ARG A 182 1.76 -4.15 -6.46
C ARG A 182 2.39 -2.90 -5.84
N VAL A 183 2.96 -2.05 -6.68
CA VAL A 183 3.55 -0.77 -6.26
C VAL A 183 2.86 0.37 -7.00
N TYR A 184 2.34 1.32 -6.23
CA TYR A 184 1.70 2.54 -6.70
C TYR A 184 2.60 3.73 -6.44
N THR A 185 2.90 4.47 -7.50
CA THR A 185 3.70 5.69 -7.42
C THR A 185 3.01 6.84 -8.15
N GLU A 186 3.50 8.05 -7.97
CA GLU A 186 2.99 9.23 -8.68
C GLU A 186 3.22 9.15 -10.20
N ARG A 187 4.06 8.21 -10.67
CA ARG A 187 4.44 8.07 -12.09
C ARG A 187 3.91 6.81 -12.75
N ALA A 188 3.71 5.74 -11.98
CA ALA A 188 3.29 4.46 -12.55
C ALA A 188 2.71 3.52 -11.50
N VAL A 189 1.95 2.54 -11.97
CA VAL A 189 1.60 1.33 -11.22
C VAL A 189 2.41 0.17 -11.77
N PHE A 190 3.11 -0.52 -10.86
CA PHE A 190 3.90 -1.70 -11.18
C PHE A 190 3.26 -2.95 -10.55
N LEU A 191 3.18 -4.01 -11.33
CA LEU A 191 2.84 -5.36 -10.84
C LEU A 191 4.13 -6.14 -10.67
N ILE A 192 4.30 -6.77 -9.51
CA ILE A 192 5.45 -7.63 -9.24
C ILE A 192 4.99 -9.07 -9.33
N GLY A 193 5.60 -9.82 -10.23
CA GLY A 193 5.27 -11.21 -10.51
C GLY A 193 6.52 -12.07 -10.70
N ARG A 194 6.30 -13.36 -10.98
CA ARG A 194 7.39 -14.33 -11.20
C ARG A 194 8.27 -13.98 -12.41
N ASP A 195 7.68 -13.32 -13.41
CA ASP A 195 8.37 -12.97 -14.63
C ASP A 195 9.10 -11.62 -14.55
N GLY A 196 8.96 -10.91 -13.42
CA GLY A 196 9.56 -9.61 -13.17
C GLY A 196 8.54 -8.51 -12.90
N VAL A 197 8.98 -7.26 -13.11
CA VAL A 197 8.19 -6.05 -12.84
C VAL A 197 7.49 -5.59 -14.12
N THR A 198 6.16 -5.57 -14.10
CA THR A 198 5.34 -5.14 -15.24
C THR A 198 4.74 -3.76 -14.99
N VAL A 199 4.89 -2.84 -15.93
CA VAL A 199 4.22 -1.53 -15.92
C VAL A 199 2.77 -1.73 -16.34
N ARG A 200 1.81 -1.40 -15.46
CA ARG A 200 0.38 -1.47 -15.76
C ARG A 200 -0.18 -0.14 -16.25
N GLU A 201 0.21 0.95 -15.59
CA GLU A 201 -0.27 2.31 -15.87
C GLU A 201 0.88 3.30 -15.75
N THR A 202 0.85 4.39 -16.51
CA THR A 202 1.83 5.49 -16.42
C THR A 202 1.12 6.84 -16.29
N PHE A 203 1.73 7.77 -15.55
CA PHE A 203 1.22 9.09 -15.22
C PHE A 203 2.32 10.14 -15.42
N GLY A 204 2.11 11.08 -16.34
CA GLY A 204 3.05 12.16 -16.65
C GLY A 204 4.41 11.69 -17.18
N CYS A 205 4.52 10.44 -17.63
CA CYS A 205 5.75 9.89 -18.22
C CYS A 205 5.46 8.71 -19.15
N THR A 206 6.41 8.43 -20.01
CA THR A 206 6.42 7.25 -20.89
C THR A 206 7.11 6.06 -20.21
N VAL A 207 6.91 4.87 -20.76
CA VAL A 207 7.63 3.66 -20.31
C VAL A 207 9.15 3.80 -20.51
N GLU A 208 9.58 4.44 -21.58
CA GLU A 208 10.99 4.70 -21.88
C GLU A 208 11.64 5.58 -20.81
N GLU A 209 10.94 6.62 -20.38
CA GLU A 209 11.39 7.47 -19.26
C GLU A 209 11.46 6.67 -17.95
N LEU A 210 10.47 5.82 -17.65
CA LEU A 210 10.52 4.93 -16.49
C LEU A 210 11.71 3.98 -16.53
N ARG A 211 12.04 3.41 -17.71
CA ARG A 211 13.21 2.55 -17.89
C ARG A 211 14.53 3.27 -17.61
N SER A 212 14.57 4.58 -17.79
CA SER A 212 15.75 5.38 -17.46
C SER A 212 15.88 5.69 -15.95
N LEU A 213 14.77 5.61 -15.22
CA LEU A 213 14.69 5.93 -13.79
C LEU A 213 14.83 4.71 -12.88
N VAL A 214 14.42 3.53 -13.36
CA VAL A 214 14.35 2.30 -12.57
C VAL A 214 15.48 1.36 -12.97
N PRO A 215 16.30 0.85 -12.03
CA PRO A 215 17.54 0.11 -12.34
C PRO A 215 17.31 -1.38 -12.69
N MET A 216 16.16 -1.72 -13.29
CA MET A 216 15.83 -3.09 -13.69
C MET A 216 15.01 -3.11 -14.97
N PRO A 217 14.93 -4.26 -15.67
CA PRO A 217 14.04 -4.41 -16.84
C PRO A 217 12.56 -4.23 -16.42
N LEU A 218 11.84 -3.44 -17.20
CA LEU A 218 10.41 -3.24 -17.05
C LEU A 218 9.67 -3.92 -18.21
N LEU A 219 8.77 -4.84 -17.85
CA LEU A 219 7.86 -5.48 -18.78
C LEU A 219 6.65 -4.57 -19.04
N THR A 220 6.04 -4.74 -20.22
CA THR A 220 4.74 -4.13 -20.55
C THR A 220 3.76 -5.24 -20.87
N PRO A 221 2.44 -5.03 -20.64
CA PRO A 221 1.44 -5.98 -21.09
C PRO A 221 1.62 -6.24 -22.60
N ALA A 222 1.52 -7.51 -22.99
CA ALA A 222 1.45 -7.85 -24.42
C ALA A 222 0.21 -7.17 -25.02
N GLY A 223 0.41 -6.38 -26.07
CA GLY A 223 -0.67 -5.67 -26.78
C GLY A 223 -1.66 -6.63 -27.46
#